data_1dc5a341392299722911cc92cd8f03da
#
_entry.id   1dc5a341392299722911cc92cd8f03da
#
_cell.length_a   1.000
_cell.length_b   1.000
_cell.length_c   1.000
_cell.angle_alpha   90.00
_cell.angle_beta   90.00
_cell.angle_gamma   90.00
#
_symmetry.space_group_name_H-M   'P 1'
#
loop_
_entity.id
_entity.type
_entity.pdbx_description
1 polymer ?
#
loop_
_entity_poly.entity_id
_entity_poly.type
_entity_poly.pdbx_seq_one_letter_code
_entity_poly.pdbx_strand_id
1 'polypeptide(L)'
;MSTPPTAAPIADSVRDISIAHSPDSDDAFMFYGLATNKIRVPGYRFSHTLSDIETLNRRAREEAFYDVTAISFHAYPYLQENYTLMGCGGSVGEGYGPMVVSSRPIAPADLGQMKVAVPGTLTTAYLALKIFNPEIKTETVAFDQIIPAILAGTYGAGLIIHEGQLTYSSSGLYKAIDLGAWWRETTGLVLPLGGNAIRRSLGSEPHRIISKALRDSIRHALDHREQALEYAMQFARDLDSRLANRFVSMYVNDRTLDYGADGREAVRKLLDLGHERGIIPIAPQVDFVD
;
A
#
# COMPACT_ATOMS: atom_id res chain seq x y z
N MET A 1 21.51 -19.39 -59.09
CA MET A 1 21.20 -19.73 -57.68
C MET A 1 21.21 -18.45 -56.90
N SER A 2 20.03 -17.89 -56.62
CA SER A 2 19.89 -16.64 -55.86
C SER A 2 19.76 -16.99 -54.38
N THR A 3 20.66 -16.51 -53.54
CA THR A 3 20.61 -16.61 -52.10
C THR A 3 19.38 -15.83 -51.59
N PRO A 4 18.58 -16.38 -50.66
CA PRO A 4 17.46 -15.63 -50.06
C PRO A 4 18.01 -14.50 -49.18
N PRO A 5 17.29 -13.39 -49.08
CA PRO A 5 17.71 -12.27 -48.23
C PRO A 5 17.66 -12.69 -46.74
N THR A 6 18.78 -12.49 -46.06
CA THR A 6 18.90 -12.63 -44.61
C THR A 6 17.97 -11.61 -43.94
N ALA A 7 16.97 -12.09 -43.25
CA ALA A 7 16.10 -11.22 -42.45
C ALA A 7 16.96 -10.45 -41.42
N ALA A 8 16.86 -9.13 -41.44
CA ALA A 8 17.50 -8.28 -40.46
C ALA A 8 16.95 -8.65 -39.06
N PRO A 9 17.80 -8.68 -38.02
CA PRO A 9 17.33 -8.92 -36.66
C PRO A 9 16.31 -7.82 -36.28
N ILE A 10 15.12 -8.23 -35.95
CA ILE A 10 14.12 -7.34 -35.32
C ILE A 10 14.80 -6.85 -34.04
N ALA A 11 15.13 -5.57 -33.99
CA ALA A 11 15.58 -4.95 -32.75
C ALA A 11 14.46 -5.19 -31.74
N ASP A 12 14.72 -6.00 -30.72
CA ASP A 12 13.80 -6.20 -29.61
C ASP A 12 13.48 -4.82 -29.01
N SER A 13 12.29 -4.30 -29.31
CA SER A 13 11.86 -3.00 -28.82
C SER A 13 11.71 -3.11 -27.31
N VAL A 14 12.55 -2.39 -26.57
CA VAL A 14 12.45 -2.30 -25.11
C VAL A 14 11.12 -1.65 -24.76
N ARG A 15 10.31 -2.32 -23.95
CA ARG A 15 9.03 -1.82 -23.46
C ARG A 15 9.25 -1.04 -22.18
N ASP A 16 8.84 0.21 -22.17
CA ASP A 16 8.84 1.05 -20.97
C ASP A 16 7.63 0.72 -20.11
N ILE A 17 7.87 0.54 -18.81
CA ILE A 17 6.85 0.28 -17.77
C ILE A 17 6.98 1.34 -16.69
N SER A 18 5.92 2.10 -16.52
CA SER A 18 5.80 3.08 -15.45
C SER A 18 5.32 2.41 -14.17
N ILE A 19 6.10 2.56 -13.08
CA ILE A 19 5.76 2.08 -11.75
C ILE A 19 5.60 3.28 -10.83
N ALA A 20 4.51 3.33 -10.07
CA ALA A 20 4.31 4.35 -9.06
C ALA A 20 4.09 3.72 -7.68
N HIS A 21 4.76 4.24 -6.66
CA HIS A 21 4.66 3.77 -5.29
C HIS A 21 4.90 4.90 -4.28
N SER A 22 4.66 4.64 -3.00
CA SER A 22 4.86 5.68 -1.99
C SER A 22 6.35 5.95 -1.75
N PRO A 23 6.71 7.16 -1.27
CA PRO A 23 8.05 7.46 -0.83
C PRO A 23 8.28 7.01 0.63
N ASP A 24 7.72 5.87 1.04
CA ASP A 24 7.88 5.33 2.39
C ASP A 24 8.95 4.23 2.40
N SER A 25 9.53 3.98 3.55
CA SER A 25 10.67 3.06 3.67
C SER A 25 10.33 1.60 3.32
N ASP A 26 9.11 1.16 3.56
CA ASP A 26 8.65 -0.20 3.19
C ASP A 26 8.48 -0.36 1.68
N ASP A 27 7.87 0.59 0.98
CA ASP A 27 7.78 0.59 -0.48
C ASP A 27 9.18 0.69 -1.12
N ALA A 28 10.02 1.62 -0.66
CA ALA A 28 11.38 1.75 -1.16
C ALA A 28 12.18 0.44 -0.99
N PHE A 29 11.99 -0.27 0.12
CA PHE A 29 12.59 -1.56 0.36
C PHE A 29 12.09 -2.62 -0.64
N MET A 30 10.78 -2.71 -0.88
CA MET A 30 10.19 -3.67 -1.84
C MET A 30 10.71 -3.47 -3.26
N PHE A 31 10.82 -2.21 -3.68
CA PHE A 31 11.25 -1.86 -5.04
C PHE A 31 12.77 -1.74 -5.20
N TYR A 32 13.58 -1.96 -4.15
CA TYR A 32 15.04 -1.84 -4.18
C TYR A 32 15.68 -2.55 -5.38
N GLY A 33 15.32 -3.79 -5.65
CA GLY A 33 15.90 -4.59 -6.72
C GLY A 33 15.64 -4.00 -8.11
N LEU A 34 14.43 -3.51 -8.37
CA LEU A 34 14.05 -2.89 -9.64
C LEU A 34 14.61 -1.46 -9.75
N ALA A 35 14.45 -0.64 -8.72
CA ALA A 35 14.86 0.76 -8.71
C ALA A 35 16.37 0.94 -8.86
N THR A 36 17.16 -0.01 -8.35
CA THR A 36 18.63 0.00 -8.45
C THR A 36 19.19 -0.86 -9.59
N ASN A 37 18.32 -1.41 -10.47
CA ASN A 37 18.71 -2.31 -11.56
C ASN A 37 19.45 -3.58 -11.12
N LYS A 38 19.28 -4.04 -9.87
CA LYS A 38 19.78 -5.34 -9.40
C LYS A 38 18.95 -6.47 -10.01
N ILE A 39 17.65 -6.23 -10.21
CA ILE A 39 16.74 -7.09 -10.97
C ILE A 39 16.52 -6.44 -12.34
N ARG A 40 16.83 -7.18 -13.39
CA ARG A 40 16.66 -6.74 -14.80
C ARG A 40 15.81 -7.75 -15.54
N VAL A 41 14.92 -7.25 -16.37
CA VAL A 41 14.05 -8.07 -17.23
C VAL A 41 14.39 -7.76 -18.69
N PRO A 42 14.89 -8.73 -19.46
CA PRO A 42 15.17 -8.51 -20.88
C PRO A 42 13.93 -8.00 -21.61
N GLY A 43 14.10 -6.99 -22.47
CA GLY A 43 13.02 -6.37 -23.22
C GLY A 43 12.13 -5.39 -22.42
N TYR A 44 12.41 -5.14 -21.13
CA TYR A 44 11.66 -4.20 -20.30
C TYR A 44 12.58 -3.18 -19.63
N ARG A 45 12.09 -1.95 -19.48
CA ARG A 45 12.71 -0.89 -18.71
C ARG A 45 11.69 -0.31 -17.74
N PHE A 46 12.06 -0.22 -16.47
CA PHE A 46 11.18 0.28 -15.41
C PHE A 46 11.55 1.72 -15.05
N SER A 47 10.54 2.57 -14.97
CA SER A 47 10.66 3.94 -14.45
C SER A 47 9.81 4.08 -13.19
N HIS A 48 10.35 4.73 -12.15
CA HIS A 48 9.68 4.87 -10.86
C HIS A 48 9.22 6.31 -10.64
N THR A 49 7.98 6.47 -10.17
CA THR A 49 7.40 7.74 -9.72
C THR A 49 6.97 7.60 -8.27
N LEU A 50 7.38 8.55 -7.44
CA LEU A 50 7.06 8.57 -6.01
C LEU A 50 5.96 9.58 -5.72
N SER A 51 4.91 9.15 -5.02
CA SER A 51 3.81 10.00 -4.57
C SER A 51 3.12 9.37 -3.37
N ASP A 52 2.44 10.18 -2.55
CA ASP A 52 1.65 9.66 -1.45
C ASP A 52 0.50 8.76 -1.94
N ILE A 53 0.09 7.82 -1.08
CA ILE A 53 -0.87 6.77 -1.46
C ILE A 53 -2.26 7.31 -1.84
N GLU A 54 -2.74 8.39 -1.21
CA GLU A 54 -4.04 8.98 -1.57
C GLU A 54 -3.98 9.61 -2.97
N THR A 55 -2.89 10.27 -3.31
CA THR A 55 -2.64 10.81 -4.65
C THR A 55 -2.55 9.69 -5.69
N LEU A 56 -1.87 8.58 -5.38
CA LEU A 56 -1.80 7.40 -6.26
C LEU A 56 -3.17 6.79 -6.49
N ASN A 57 -3.97 6.60 -5.42
CA ASN A 57 -5.35 6.10 -5.51
C ASN A 57 -6.21 6.98 -6.45
N ARG A 58 -6.11 8.31 -6.32
CA ARG A 58 -6.86 9.26 -7.16
C ARG A 58 -6.44 9.20 -8.62
N ARG A 59 -5.14 9.24 -8.90
CA ARG A 59 -4.61 9.15 -10.27
C ARG A 59 -4.97 7.83 -10.95
N ALA A 60 -4.89 6.71 -10.22
CA ALA A 60 -5.30 5.43 -10.75
C ALA A 60 -6.79 5.39 -11.11
N ARG A 61 -7.63 6.05 -10.28
CA ARG A 61 -9.08 6.14 -10.50
C ARG A 61 -9.46 7.03 -11.68
N GLU A 62 -8.81 8.18 -11.81
CA GLU A 62 -9.21 9.21 -12.76
C GLU A 62 -8.64 8.96 -14.16
N GLU A 63 -7.39 8.48 -14.25
CA GLU A 63 -6.64 8.48 -15.50
C GLU A 63 -6.07 7.10 -15.89
N ALA A 64 -6.07 6.11 -14.99
CA ALA A 64 -5.35 4.85 -15.16
C ALA A 64 -3.88 5.06 -15.64
N PHE A 65 -3.22 6.06 -15.05
CA PHE A 65 -2.02 6.72 -15.58
C PHE A 65 -0.79 5.80 -15.62
N TYR A 66 -0.58 5.01 -14.57
CA TYR A 66 0.60 4.16 -14.45
C TYR A 66 0.33 2.73 -14.93
N ASP A 67 1.36 2.04 -15.42
CA ASP A 67 1.29 0.62 -15.78
C ASP A 67 1.19 -0.27 -14.54
N VAL A 68 1.96 0.07 -13.50
CA VAL A 68 1.87 -0.52 -12.15
C VAL A 68 1.77 0.61 -11.13
N THR A 69 0.89 0.48 -10.18
CA THR A 69 0.74 1.46 -9.11
C THR A 69 0.47 0.80 -7.78
N ALA A 70 1.11 1.30 -6.72
CA ALA A 70 0.67 1.02 -5.37
C ALA A 70 -0.73 1.65 -5.17
N ILE A 71 -1.59 0.93 -4.48
CA ILE A 71 -2.95 1.35 -4.13
C ILE A 71 -3.30 0.91 -2.72
N SER A 72 -4.20 1.64 -2.09
CA SER A 72 -4.96 1.12 -0.96
C SER A 72 -6.01 0.12 -1.46
N PHE A 73 -6.22 -1.01 -0.76
CA PHE A 73 -7.26 -1.95 -1.19
C PHE A 73 -8.65 -1.32 -1.24
N HIS A 74 -8.95 -0.35 -0.38
CA HIS A 74 -10.20 0.43 -0.45
C HIS A 74 -10.44 1.07 -1.83
N ALA A 75 -9.39 1.51 -2.49
CA ALA A 75 -9.51 2.14 -3.80
C ALA A 75 -9.83 1.13 -4.93
N TYR A 76 -9.48 -0.15 -4.75
CA TYR A 76 -9.54 -1.14 -5.82
C TYR A 76 -10.91 -1.27 -6.51
N PRO A 77 -12.07 -1.32 -5.83
CA PRO A 77 -13.37 -1.39 -6.51
C PRO A 77 -13.62 -0.27 -7.51
N TYR A 78 -13.01 0.90 -7.30
CA TYR A 78 -13.10 2.03 -8.23
C TYR A 78 -12.13 1.91 -9.42
N LEU A 79 -11.18 0.96 -9.35
CA LEU A 79 -10.11 0.76 -10.33
C LEU A 79 -10.28 -0.54 -11.12
N GLN A 80 -11.15 -1.45 -10.68
CA GLN A 80 -11.23 -2.86 -11.12
C GLN A 80 -11.47 -3.03 -12.64
N GLU A 81 -12.04 -2.03 -13.32
CA GLU A 81 -12.21 -2.05 -14.78
C GLU A 81 -10.87 -1.89 -15.53
N ASN A 82 -9.93 -1.11 -14.96
CA ASN A 82 -8.67 -0.77 -15.59
C ASN A 82 -7.48 -1.54 -15.04
N TYR A 83 -7.58 -2.04 -13.80
CA TYR A 83 -6.49 -2.71 -13.09
C TYR A 83 -6.91 -4.06 -12.55
N THR A 84 -5.91 -4.94 -12.38
CA THR A 84 -6.01 -6.17 -11.59
C THR A 84 -4.96 -6.13 -10.47
N LEU A 85 -5.25 -6.77 -9.35
CA LEU A 85 -4.30 -6.83 -8.23
C LEU A 85 -3.15 -7.78 -8.55
N MET A 86 -1.95 -7.41 -8.13
CA MET A 86 -0.81 -8.32 -8.15
C MET A 86 -0.85 -9.18 -6.89
N GLY A 87 -0.52 -10.47 -7.00
CA GLY A 87 -0.51 -11.42 -5.88
C GLY A 87 0.70 -11.27 -4.94
N CYS A 88 1.52 -10.23 -5.15
CA CYS A 88 2.70 -9.89 -4.35
C CYS A 88 2.81 -8.36 -4.19
N GLY A 89 3.71 -7.92 -3.29
CA GLY A 89 3.96 -6.50 -3.05
C GLY A 89 2.88 -5.82 -2.21
N GLY A 90 2.19 -6.56 -1.35
CA GLY A 90 1.21 -5.98 -0.44
C GLY A 90 1.71 -5.81 0.99
N SER A 91 1.13 -4.83 1.66
CA SER A 91 1.32 -4.57 3.08
C SER A 91 0.09 -5.03 3.85
N VAL A 92 0.29 -5.89 4.85
CA VAL A 92 -0.78 -6.44 5.69
C VAL A 92 -0.43 -6.29 7.18
N GLY A 93 -1.43 -5.96 7.98
CA GLY A 93 -1.30 -5.90 9.44
C GLY A 93 -1.66 -7.25 10.09
N GLU A 94 -0.72 -7.87 10.76
CA GLU A 94 -0.91 -9.13 11.49
C GLU A 94 -1.19 -8.90 12.98
N GLY A 95 -2.38 -8.37 13.31
CA GLY A 95 -2.76 -7.98 14.67
C GLY A 95 -2.20 -6.61 15.09
N TYR A 96 -1.77 -5.83 14.15
CA TYR A 96 -1.42 -4.41 14.24
C TYR A 96 -1.83 -3.71 12.93
N GLY A 97 -1.91 -2.38 12.93
CA GLY A 97 -2.24 -1.65 11.72
C GLY A 97 -2.38 -0.16 11.94
N PRO A 98 -3.13 0.51 11.08
CA PRO A 98 -3.49 1.91 11.27
C PRO A 98 -4.15 2.10 12.64
N MET A 99 -3.82 3.20 13.29
CA MET A 99 -4.36 3.48 14.61
C MET A 99 -4.90 4.89 14.72
N VAL A 100 -5.93 5.05 15.53
CA VAL A 100 -6.38 6.38 15.94
C VAL A 100 -5.63 6.76 17.21
N VAL A 101 -4.99 7.93 17.16
CA VAL A 101 -4.29 8.54 18.27
C VAL A 101 -4.93 9.86 18.66
N SER A 102 -4.73 10.30 19.91
CA SER A 102 -5.35 11.49 20.47
C SER A 102 -4.42 12.19 21.46
N SER A 103 -4.67 13.48 21.73
CA SER A 103 -3.89 14.28 22.68
C SER A 103 -4.13 13.91 24.16
N ARG A 104 -5.16 13.12 24.43
CA ARG A 104 -5.49 12.61 25.78
C ARG A 104 -6.06 11.20 25.67
N PRO A 105 -6.02 10.39 26.74
CA PRO A 105 -6.69 9.10 26.74
C PRO A 105 -8.19 9.24 26.45
N ILE A 106 -8.69 8.45 25.48
CA ILE A 106 -10.11 8.38 25.11
C ILE A 106 -10.50 6.92 24.90
N ALA A 107 -11.73 6.57 25.20
CA ALA A 107 -12.25 5.25 24.88
C ALA A 107 -12.60 5.18 23.37
N PRO A 108 -12.44 4.01 22.71
CA PRO A 108 -12.81 3.85 21.29
C PRO A 108 -14.27 4.24 21.01
N ALA A 109 -15.19 4.03 21.94
CA ALA A 109 -16.60 4.40 21.83
C ALA A 109 -16.83 5.91 21.70
N ASP A 110 -15.94 6.73 22.28
CA ASP A 110 -16.07 8.20 22.30
C ASP A 110 -15.63 8.84 20.97
N LEU A 111 -14.97 8.07 20.08
CA LEU A 111 -14.54 8.56 18.77
C LEU A 111 -15.69 9.06 17.89
N GLY A 112 -16.90 8.52 18.05
CA GLY A 112 -18.11 8.99 17.35
C GLY A 112 -18.51 10.41 17.68
N GLN A 113 -18.07 10.95 18.82
CA GLN A 113 -18.35 12.31 19.27
C GLN A 113 -17.30 13.34 18.80
N MET A 114 -16.25 12.88 18.14
CA MET A 114 -15.12 13.70 17.74
C MET A 114 -15.00 13.78 16.21
N LYS A 115 -14.35 14.86 15.74
CA LYS A 115 -13.86 14.94 14.38
C LYS A 115 -12.45 14.37 14.34
N VAL A 116 -12.25 13.32 13.54
CA VAL A 116 -10.97 12.60 13.39
C VAL A 116 -10.30 13.03 12.08
N ALA A 117 -9.05 13.50 12.18
CA ALA A 117 -8.23 13.77 10.99
C ALA A 117 -7.85 12.45 10.31
N VAL A 118 -8.02 12.35 8.99
CA VAL A 118 -7.71 11.11 8.23
C VAL A 118 -6.82 11.43 7.04
N PRO A 119 -5.92 10.50 6.63
CA PRO A 119 -4.94 10.76 5.56
C PRO A 119 -5.55 10.80 4.15
N GLY A 120 -6.77 10.27 4.00
CA GLY A 120 -7.47 10.24 2.71
C GLY A 120 -8.67 9.31 2.75
N THR A 121 -9.69 9.63 1.99
CA THR A 121 -10.96 8.88 1.97
C THR A 121 -10.91 7.62 1.10
N LEU A 122 -9.86 7.42 0.29
CA LEU A 122 -9.62 6.20 -0.46
C LEU A 122 -8.63 5.25 0.22
N THR A 123 -8.07 5.63 1.38
CA THR A 123 -7.15 4.75 2.12
C THR A 123 -7.89 3.57 2.76
N THR A 124 -7.24 2.42 2.85
CA THR A 124 -7.81 1.26 3.56
C THR A 124 -7.98 1.53 5.06
N ALA A 125 -7.11 2.37 5.62
CA ALA A 125 -7.23 2.82 7.00
C ALA A 125 -8.57 3.55 7.25
N TYR A 126 -8.97 4.42 6.32
CA TYR A 126 -10.28 5.07 6.36
C TYR A 126 -11.43 4.05 6.27
N LEU A 127 -11.33 3.08 5.35
CA LEU A 127 -12.33 2.02 5.23
C LEU A 127 -12.47 1.25 6.54
N ALA A 128 -11.35 0.81 7.12
CA ALA A 128 -11.35 0.07 8.39
C ALA A 128 -11.95 0.91 9.54
N LEU A 129 -11.64 2.22 9.60
CA LEU A 129 -12.22 3.14 10.57
C LEU A 129 -13.75 3.24 10.40
N LYS A 130 -14.22 3.35 9.16
CA LYS A 130 -15.66 3.43 8.87
C LYS A 130 -16.39 2.10 9.07
N ILE A 131 -15.73 0.97 8.84
CA ILE A 131 -16.25 -0.34 9.23
C ILE A 131 -16.29 -0.48 10.76
N PHE A 132 -15.30 0.01 11.47
CA PHE A 132 -15.31 0.03 12.94
C PHE A 132 -16.48 0.84 13.50
N ASN A 133 -16.62 2.09 13.05
CA ASN A 133 -17.73 2.95 13.45
C ASN A 133 -18.07 3.95 12.31
N PRO A 134 -19.19 3.78 11.60
CA PRO A 134 -19.60 4.65 10.50
C PRO A 134 -19.93 6.09 10.93
N GLU A 135 -20.29 6.30 12.21
CA GLU A 135 -20.70 7.60 12.77
C GLU A 135 -19.51 8.56 13.01
N ILE A 136 -18.27 8.06 13.01
CA ILE A 136 -17.08 8.90 13.19
C ILE A 136 -17.03 9.96 12.09
N LYS A 137 -17.08 11.23 12.49
CA LYS A 137 -16.90 12.37 11.59
C LYS A 137 -15.43 12.52 11.25
N THR A 138 -15.11 12.63 9.97
CA THR A 138 -13.73 12.69 9.50
C THR A 138 -13.47 13.94 8.69
N GLU A 139 -12.22 14.40 8.69
CA GLU A 139 -11.72 15.43 7.80
C GLU A 139 -10.38 15.01 7.21
N THR A 140 -10.20 15.20 5.90
CA THR A 140 -8.95 14.82 5.23
C THR A 140 -7.87 15.86 5.52
N VAL A 141 -6.73 15.37 5.99
CA VAL A 141 -5.53 16.14 6.31
C VAL A 141 -4.33 15.40 5.70
N ALA A 142 -3.36 16.11 5.16
CA ALA A 142 -2.14 15.50 4.66
C ALA A 142 -1.54 14.60 5.75
N PHE A 143 -1.15 13.38 5.40
CA PHE A 143 -0.81 12.33 6.37
C PHE A 143 0.30 12.75 7.35
N ASP A 144 1.29 13.51 6.89
CA ASP A 144 2.40 14.06 7.67
C ASP A 144 1.97 15.24 8.58
N GLN A 145 0.81 15.84 8.34
CA GLN A 145 0.24 16.94 9.14
C GLN A 145 -0.72 16.46 10.23
N ILE A 146 -1.08 15.17 10.28
CA ILE A 146 -2.07 14.66 11.24
C ILE A 146 -1.54 14.78 12.68
N ILE A 147 -0.33 14.28 12.96
CA ILE A 147 0.28 14.38 14.31
C ILE A 147 0.50 15.85 14.69
N PRO A 148 1.11 16.71 13.87
CA PRO A 148 1.22 18.14 14.16
C PRO A 148 -0.13 18.82 14.46
N ALA A 149 -1.19 18.49 13.71
CA ALA A 149 -2.51 19.08 13.91
C ALA A 149 -3.18 18.64 15.24
N ILE A 150 -2.93 17.40 15.69
CA ILE A 150 -3.38 16.95 17.00
C ILE A 150 -2.61 17.66 18.11
N LEU A 151 -1.30 17.78 18.01
CA LEU A 151 -0.45 18.47 18.98
C LEU A 151 -0.77 19.96 19.07
N ALA A 152 -1.14 20.59 17.95
CA ALA A 152 -1.62 21.98 17.93
C ALA A 152 -3.06 22.16 18.47
N GLY A 153 -3.77 21.07 18.78
CA GLY A 153 -5.15 21.11 19.26
C GLY A 153 -6.20 21.40 18.18
N THR A 154 -5.83 21.37 16.90
CA THR A 154 -6.76 21.54 15.77
C THR A 154 -7.73 20.36 15.67
N TYR A 155 -7.25 19.16 15.94
CA TYR A 155 -8.04 17.93 16.01
C TYR A 155 -7.81 17.25 17.37
N GLY A 156 -8.88 16.69 17.95
CA GLY A 156 -8.78 15.91 19.17
C GLY A 156 -8.19 14.51 18.95
N ALA A 157 -8.31 13.98 17.72
CA ALA A 157 -7.81 12.67 17.34
C ALA A 157 -7.49 12.62 15.83
N GLY A 158 -6.67 11.64 15.43
CA GLY A 158 -6.31 11.42 14.03
C GLY A 158 -5.91 9.97 13.75
N LEU A 159 -6.15 9.55 12.51
CA LEU A 159 -5.83 8.23 11.99
C LEU A 159 -4.45 8.26 11.34
N ILE A 160 -3.50 7.50 11.88
CA ILE A 160 -2.12 7.43 11.39
C ILE A 160 -1.83 6.10 10.70
N ILE A 161 -1.07 6.15 9.60
CA ILE A 161 -0.82 5.03 8.69
C ILE A 161 0.65 4.78 8.34
N HIS A 162 1.57 5.63 8.81
CA HIS A 162 3.00 5.59 8.51
C HIS A 162 3.83 5.35 9.77
N GLU A 163 5.12 5.63 9.68
CA GLU A 163 6.08 5.49 10.78
C GLU A 163 5.64 6.14 12.09
N GLY A 164 4.72 7.10 12.03
CA GLY A 164 4.03 7.67 13.20
C GLY A 164 3.42 6.63 14.13
N GLN A 165 3.07 5.44 13.61
CA GLN A 165 2.62 4.29 14.41
C GLN A 165 3.67 3.82 15.43
N LEU A 166 4.95 4.05 15.18
CA LEU A 166 6.04 3.70 16.10
C LEU A 166 6.46 4.87 17.00
N THR A 167 6.12 6.11 16.65
CA THR A 167 6.64 7.32 17.30
C THR A 167 5.60 8.16 18.02
N TYR A 168 4.29 7.93 17.84
CA TYR A 168 3.21 8.74 18.43
C TYR A 168 3.32 8.87 19.96
N SER A 169 3.74 7.81 20.64
CA SER A 169 3.82 7.81 22.12
C SER A 169 4.97 8.71 22.61
N SER A 170 6.08 8.78 21.91
CA SER A 170 7.18 9.71 22.22
C SER A 170 6.80 11.17 21.94
N SER A 171 5.79 11.42 21.12
CA SER A 171 5.18 12.73 20.91
C SER A 171 4.11 13.11 21.96
N GLY A 172 3.93 12.28 22.98
CA GLY A 172 2.94 12.52 24.04
C GLY A 172 1.49 12.20 23.64
N LEU A 173 1.29 11.47 22.55
CA LEU A 173 -0.03 11.04 22.11
C LEU A 173 -0.41 9.68 22.68
N TYR A 174 -1.71 9.44 22.77
CA TYR A 174 -2.31 8.22 23.29
C TYR A 174 -3.03 7.46 22.18
N LYS A 175 -2.87 6.14 22.15
CA LYS A 175 -3.61 5.27 21.23
C LYS A 175 -5.05 5.10 21.75
N ALA A 176 -6.02 5.51 20.95
CA ALA A 176 -7.44 5.26 21.20
C ALA A 176 -7.83 3.85 20.72
N ILE A 177 -7.42 3.48 19.49
CA ILE A 177 -7.66 2.14 18.93
C ILE A 177 -6.58 1.79 17.93
N ASP A 178 -6.22 0.51 17.87
CA ASP A 178 -5.47 -0.12 16.78
C ASP A 178 -6.47 -0.90 15.91
N LEU A 179 -6.66 -0.45 14.67
CA LEU A 179 -7.63 -1.05 13.76
C LEU A 179 -7.19 -2.42 13.26
N GLY A 180 -5.88 -2.71 13.22
CA GLY A 180 -5.38 -4.04 12.86
C GLY A 180 -5.66 -5.07 13.97
N ALA A 181 -5.43 -4.70 15.24
CA ALA A 181 -5.78 -5.54 16.40
C ALA A 181 -7.29 -5.79 16.46
N TRP A 182 -8.09 -4.74 16.36
CA TRP A 182 -9.55 -4.84 16.32
C TRP A 182 -10.05 -5.73 15.17
N TRP A 183 -9.51 -5.57 13.97
CA TRP A 183 -9.88 -6.37 12.81
C TRP A 183 -9.58 -7.84 13.04
N ARG A 184 -8.40 -8.15 13.57
CA ARG A 184 -8.00 -9.53 13.89
C ARG A 184 -8.91 -10.18 14.93
N GLU A 185 -9.27 -9.45 15.99
CA GLU A 185 -10.20 -9.91 17.01
C GLU A 185 -11.59 -10.18 16.43
N THR A 186 -12.05 -9.32 15.52
CA THR A 186 -13.40 -9.37 14.97
C THR A 186 -13.57 -10.43 13.87
N THR A 187 -12.55 -10.59 13.00
CA THR A 187 -12.66 -11.42 11.80
C THR A 187 -11.79 -12.68 11.82
N GLY A 188 -10.79 -12.73 12.68
CA GLY A 188 -9.75 -13.79 12.68
C GLY A 188 -8.73 -13.63 11.55
N LEU A 189 -8.92 -12.67 10.63
CA LEU A 189 -8.07 -12.45 9.46
C LEU A 189 -7.03 -11.35 9.70
N VAL A 190 -6.00 -11.31 8.87
CA VAL A 190 -5.06 -10.19 8.76
C VAL A 190 -5.79 -8.96 8.19
N LEU A 191 -5.34 -7.75 8.53
CA LEU A 191 -5.88 -6.52 7.92
C LEU A 191 -5.08 -6.20 6.66
N PRO A 192 -5.62 -6.38 5.44
CA PRO A 192 -4.96 -5.95 4.23
C PRO A 192 -5.00 -4.42 4.14
N LEU A 193 -3.87 -3.77 3.83
CA LEU A 193 -3.75 -2.31 3.82
C LEU A 193 -3.58 -1.76 2.42
N GLY A 194 -2.54 -2.18 1.74
CA GLY A 194 -2.22 -1.77 0.39
C GLY A 194 -1.60 -2.90 -0.41
N GLY A 195 -1.59 -2.74 -1.71
CA GLY A 195 -0.97 -3.67 -2.64
C GLY A 195 -0.60 -2.97 -3.92
N ASN A 196 -0.08 -3.73 -4.87
CA ASN A 196 0.20 -3.24 -6.20
C ASN A 196 -0.89 -3.70 -7.18
N ALA A 197 -1.29 -2.81 -8.06
CA ALA A 197 -2.21 -3.09 -9.15
C ALA A 197 -1.52 -2.87 -10.50
N ILE A 198 -1.81 -3.72 -11.47
CA ILE A 198 -1.25 -3.69 -12.81
C ILE A 198 -2.34 -3.43 -13.83
N ARG A 199 -2.07 -2.57 -14.80
CA ARG A 199 -3.04 -2.13 -15.80
C ARG A 199 -3.42 -3.29 -16.73
N ARG A 200 -4.72 -3.57 -16.85
CA ARG A 200 -5.27 -4.69 -17.65
C ARG A 200 -4.88 -4.64 -19.12
N SER A 201 -4.79 -3.43 -19.70
CA SER A 201 -4.47 -3.25 -21.10
C SER A 201 -3.05 -3.69 -21.51
N LEU A 202 -2.17 -3.97 -20.54
CA LEU A 202 -0.85 -4.52 -20.82
C LEU A 202 -0.91 -5.95 -21.40
N GLY A 203 -1.94 -6.72 -21.01
CA GLY A 203 -2.15 -8.09 -21.43
C GLY A 203 -1.46 -9.12 -20.52
N SER A 204 -1.82 -10.40 -20.70
CA SER A 204 -1.47 -11.49 -19.79
C SER A 204 0.03 -11.80 -19.71
N GLU A 205 0.75 -11.71 -20.82
CA GLU A 205 2.20 -11.98 -20.82
C GLU A 205 2.99 -10.93 -20.03
N PRO A 206 2.84 -9.60 -20.27
CA PRO A 206 3.43 -8.58 -19.40
C PRO A 206 3.00 -8.68 -17.94
N HIS A 207 1.74 -9.02 -17.65
CA HIS A 207 1.29 -9.22 -16.28
C HIS A 207 2.16 -10.25 -15.55
N ARG A 208 2.36 -11.44 -16.14
CA ARG A 208 3.17 -12.51 -15.56
C ARG A 208 4.64 -12.09 -15.41
N ILE A 209 5.21 -11.42 -16.42
CA ILE A 209 6.61 -10.99 -16.40
C ILE A 209 6.83 -9.92 -15.32
N ILE A 210 5.98 -8.91 -15.25
CA ILE A 210 6.11 -7.79 -14.31
C ILE A 210 5.82 -8.26 -12.87
N SER A 211 4.82 -9.14 -12.67
CA SER A 211 4.55 -9.73 -11.35
C SER A 211 5.74 -10.53 -10.84
N LYS A 212 6.35 -11.34 -11.72
CA LYS A 212 7.59 -12.05 -11.38
C LYS A 212 8.72 -11.08 -11.04
N ALA A 213 8.90 -10.02 -11.81
CA ALA A 213 9.97 -9.04 -11.58
C ALA A 213 9.81 -8.33 -10.23
N LEU A 214 8.58 -7.97 -9.84
CA LEU A 214 8.32 -7.40 -8.52
C LEU A 214 8.60 -8.41 -7.40
N ARG A 215 8.13 -9.65 -7.55
CA ARG A 215 8.40 -10.72 -6.58
C ARG A 215 9.91 -10.98 -6.43
N ASP A 216 10.65 -10.99 -7.55
CA ASP A 216 12.10 -11.15 -7.53
C ASP A 216 12.79 -9.94 -6.85
N SER A 217 12.27 -8.71 -7.03
CA SER A 217 12.77 -7.51 -6.34
C SER A 217 12.57 -7.61 -4.82
N ILE A 218 11.39 -8.02 -4.38
CA ILE A 218 11.07 -8.20 -2.96
C ILE A 218 11.98 -9.28 -2.35
N ARG A 219 12.11 -10.42 -3.02
CA ARG A 219 13.01 -11.50 -2.57
C ARG A 219 14.46 -11.03 -2.48
N HIS A 220 14.93 -10.33 -3.50
CA HIS A 220 16.28 -9.77 -3.50
C HIS A 220 16.49 -8.79 -2.32
N ALA A 221 15.50 -7.94 -2.01
CA ALA A 221 15.57 -7.04 -0.87
C ALA A 221 15.60 -7.79 0.47
N LEU A 222 14.81 -8.86 0.62
CA LEU A 222 14.82 -9.68 1.82
C LEU A 222 16.14 -10.45 1.99
N ASP A 223 16.70 -10.98 0.90
CA ASP A 223 17.98 -11.71 0.89
C ASP A 223 19.20 -10.78 1.11
N HIS A 224 19.09 -9.49 0.74
CA HIS A 224 20.11 -8.46 0.86
C HIS A 224 19.66 -7.32 1.78
N ARG A 225 19.10 -7.69 2.93
CA ARG A 225 18.35 -6.81 3.82
C ARG A 225 19.10 -5.53 4.24
N GLU A 226 20.38 -5.64 4.55
CA GLU A 226 21.20 -4.49 4.97
C GLU A 226 21.27 -3.43 3.85
N GLN A 227 21.58 -3.84 2.63
CA GLN A 227 21.69 -2.94 1.48
C GLN A 227 20.34 -2.35 1.08
N ALA A 228 19.27 -3.16 1.14
CA ALA A 228 17.90 -2.70 0.85
C ALA A 228 17.42 -1.72 1.93
N LEU A 229 17.79 -1.93 3.19
CA LEU A 229 17.46 -1.00 4.28
C LEU A 229 18.25 0.31 4.15
N GLU A 230 19.55 0.26 3.81
CA GLU A 230 20.34 1.45 3.52
C GLU A 230 19.72 2.29 2.39
N TYR A 231 19.24 1.63 1.33
CA TYR A 231 18.50 2.31 0.27
C TYR A 231 17.19 2.90 0.79
N ALA A 232 16.41 2.14 1.55
CA ALA A 232 15.12 2.56 2.09
C ALA A 232 15.25 3.73 3.10
N MET A 233 16.39 3.82 3.82
CA MET A 233 16.69 4.93 4.73
C MET A 233 16.73 6.30 4.04
N GLN A 234 16.94 6.37 2.74
CA GLN A 234 16.88 7.62 1.97
C GLN A 234 15.44 8.18 1.94
N PHE A 235 14.46 7.36 2.25
CA PHE A 235 13.03 7.67 2.23
C PHE A 235 12.41 7.65 3.64
N ALA A 236 13.12 7.12 4.64
CA ALA A 236 12.63 7.07 6.02
C ALA A 236 12.59 8.49 6.62
N ARG A 237 11.40 8.93 7.02
CA ARG A 237 11.20 10.26 7.61
C ARG A 237 11.40 10.19 9.11
N ASP A 238 12.36 10.94 9.62
CA ASP A 238 12.62 11.13 11.06
C ASP A 238 12.79 9.82 11.87
N LEU A 239 13.14 8.71 11.19
CA LEU A 239 13.45 7.43 11.82
C LEU A 239 14.94 7.18 11.90
N ASP A 240 15.39 6.66 13.03
CA ASP A 240 16.69 5.99 13.09
C ASP A 240 16.62 4.63 12.33
N SER A 241 17.77 4.07 12.01
CA SER A 241 17.84 2.80 11.25
C SER A 241 17.15 1.63 11.96
N ARG A 242 17.11 1.64 13.30
CA ARG A 242 16.44 0.60 14.10
C ARG A 242 14.91 0.69 13.96
N LEU A 243 14.35 1.89 14.02
CA LEU A 243 12.90 2.11 13.86
C LEU A 243 12.48 1.87 12.41
N ALA A 244 13.26 2.33 11.43
CA ALA A 244 13.00 2.05 10.02
C ALA A 244 13.05 0.54 9.73
N ASN A 245 14.05 -0.19 10.25
CA ASN A 245 14.09 -1.65 10.12
C ASN A 245 12.90 -2.34 10.77
N ARG A 246 12.42 -1.83 11.93
CA ARG A 246 11.21 -2.34 12.58
C ARG A 246 9.98 -2.08 11.71
N PHE A 247 9.82 -0.88 11.17
CA PHE A 247 8.69 -0.52 10.30
C PHE A 247 8.68 -1.38 9.04
N VAL A 248 9.80 -1.48 8.34
CA VAL A 248 9.97 -2.37 7.18
C VAL A 248 9.62 -3.82 7.55
N SER A 249 10.06 -4.33 8.71
CA SER A 249 9.74 -5.71 9.14
C SER A 249 8.25 -5.94 9.39
N MET A 250 7.51 -4.92 9.78
CA MET A 250 6.05 -5.04 9.96
C MET A 250 5.34 -5.27 8.63
N TYR A 251 5.77 -4.60 7.57
CA TYR A 251 5.02 -4.55 6.31
C TYR A 251 5.68 -5.26 5.14
N VAL A 252 6.98 -5.62 5.24
CA VAL A 252 7.69 -6.38 4.19
C VAL A 252 8.22 -7.69 4.76
N ASN A 253 7.55 -8.78 4.40
CA ASN A 253 7.79 -10.13 4.91
C ASN A 253 7.31 -11.18 3.89
N ASP A 254 7.15 -12.42 4.30
CA ASP A 254 6.73 -13.52 3.43
C ASP A 254 5.37 -13.26 2.76
N ARG A 255 4.44 -12.54 3.43
CA ARG A 255 3.16 -12.16 2.84
C ARG A 255 3.28 -11.12 1.73
N THR A 256 4.35 -10.33 1.76
CA THR A 256 4.67 -9.41 0.67
C THR A 256 5.13 -10.17 -0.59
N LEU A 257 5.77 -11.33 -0.42
CA LEU A 257 6.12 -12.22 -1.54
C LEU A 257 4.89 -12.92 -2.14
N ASP A 258 3.94 -13.31 -1.31
CA ASP A 258 2.67 -13.91 -1.71
C ASP A 258 1.64 -13.71 -0.59
N TYR A 259 0.49 -13.19 -0.94
CA TYR A 259 -0.58 -12.97 0.07
C TYR A 259 -1.09 -14.27 0.69
N GLY A 260 -0.89 -15.41 0.01
CA GLY A 260 -1.51 -16.66 0.38
C GLY A 260 -3.04 -16.68 0.21
N ALA A 261 -3.65 -17.81 0.48
CA ALA A 261 -5.10 -17.95 0.36
C ALA A 261 -5.85 -17.06 1.37
N ASP A 262 -5.37 -17.01 2.60
CA ASP A 262 -5.96 -16.24 3.70
C ASP A 262 -5.80 -14.72 3.51
N GLY A 263 -4.68 -14.26 2.94
CA GLY A 263 -4.50 -12.83 2.62
C GLY A 263 -5.41 -12.39 1.48
N ARG A 264 -5.59 -13.21 0.44
CA ARG A 264 -6.54 -12.95 -0.66
C ARG A 264 -7.99 -12.98 -0.15
N GLU A 265 -8.31 -13.88 0.77
CA GLU A 265 -9.62 -13.92 1.45
C GLU A 265 -9.83 -12.66 2.29
N ALA A 266 -8.82 -12.21 3.02
CA ALA A 266 -8.89 -11.00 3.82
C ALA A 266 -9.19 -9.75 2.96
N VAL A 267 -8.58 -9.64 1.77
CA VAL A 267 -8.90 -8.56 0.81
C VAL A 267 -10.37 -8.60 0.39
N ARG A 268 -10.87 -9.78 -0.02
CA ARG A 268 -12.28 -9.92 -0.40
C ARG A 268 -13.19 -9.56 0.77
N LYS A 269 -12.95 -10.13 1.95
CA LYS A 269 -13.77 -9.88 3.15
C LYS A 269 -13.83 -8.42 3.53
N LEU A 270 -12.70 -7.70 3.45
CA LEU A 270 -12.65 -6.27 3.75
C LEU A 270 -13.50 -5.44 2.78
N LEU A 271 -13.37 -5.73 1.49
CA LEU A 271 -14.10 -5.00 0.44
C LEU A 271 -15.60 -5.33 0.44
N ASP A 272 -15.95 -6.60 0.64
CA ASP A 272 -17.35 -7.04 0.77
C ASP A 272 -18.02 -6.36 1.96
N LEU A 273 -17.38 -6.34 3.14
CA LEU A 273 -17.91 -5.62 4.30
C LEU A 273 -18.06 -4.11 4.05
N GLY A 274 -17.10 -3.51 3.33
CA GLY A 274 -17.19 -2.11 2.93
C GLY A 274 -18.39 -1.84 2.02
N HIS A 275 -18.68 -2.75 1.11
CA HIS A 275 -19.83 -2.67 0.22
C HIS A 275 -21.15 -2.94 0.96
N GLU A 276 -21.23 -4.01 1.74
CA GLU A 276 -22.39 -4.37 2.56
C GLU A 276 -22.83 -3.24 3.51
N ARG A 277 -21.86 -2.46 4.01
CA ARG A 277 -22.13 -1.30 4.88
C ARG A 277 -22.35 0.02 4.13
N GLY A 278 -22.38 -0.01 2.80
CA GLY A 278 -22.62 1.16 1.96
C GLY A 278 -21.49 2.17 1.94
N ILE A 279 -20.28 1.81 2.41
CA ILE A 279 -19.09 2.67 2.36
C ILE A 279 -18.51 2.64 0.94
N ILE A 280 -18.49 1.47 0.33
CA ILE A 280 -18.09 1.26 -1.07
C ILE A 280 -19.36 1.09 -1.92
N PRO A 281 -19.69 2.03 -2.81
CA PRO A 281 -20.91 1.95 -3.62
C PRO A 281 -20.85 0.93 -4.75
N ILE A 282 -19.64 0.49 -5.13
CA ILE A 282 -19.38 -0.43 -6.26
C ILE A 282 -19.15 -1.83 -5.69
N ALA A 283 -19.86 -2.83 -6.24
CA ALA A 283 -19.64 -4.23 -5.87
C ALA A 283 -18.21 -4.66 -6.26
N PRO A 284 -17.39 -5.14 -5.30
CA PRO A 284 -16.00 -5.49 -5.58
C PRO A 284 -15.89 -6.78 -6.41
N GLN A 285 -15.08 -6.74 -7.46
CA GLN A 285 -14.70 -7.90 -8.27
C GLN A 285 -13.19 -8.13 -8.11
N VAL A 286 -12.83 -8.89 -7.08
CA VAL A 286 -11.44 -9.07 -6.66
C VAL A 286 -10.79 -10.21 -7.44
N ASP A 287 -9.88 -9.84 -8.36
CA ASP A 287 -9.02 -10.76 -9.09
C ASP A 287 -7.53 -10.43 -8.88
N PHE A 288 -6.72 -11.45 -8.99
CA PHE A 288 -5.27 -11.35 -8.80
C PHE A 288 -4.53 -11.92 -10.01
N VAL A 289 -3.39 -11.33 -10.32
CA VAL A 289 -2.39 -11.87 -11.25
C VAL A 289 -1.14 -12.30 -10.48
N ASP A 290 -0.61 -13.50 -10.81
CA ASP A 290 0.56 -14.12 -10.18
C ASP A 290 1.81 -14.03 -11.06
#